data_45e9190c275d9e944b1a54f452fdc895
#
_entry.id   45e9190c275d9e944b1a54f452fdc895
#
_cell.length_a   1.000
_cell.length_b   1.000
_cell.length_c   1.000
_cell.angle_alpha   90.00
_cell.angle_beta   90.00
_cell.angle_gamma   90.00
#
_symmetry.space_group_name_H-M   'P 1'
#
loop_
_entity.id
_entity.type
_entity.pdbx_description
1 polymer ?
#
loop_
_entity_poly.entity_id
_entity_poly.type
_entity_poly.pdbx_seq_one_letter_code
_entity_poly.pdbx_strand_id
1 'polypeptide(L)'
;MQLPKTEAYQKIVREGYRLLGEQRAYSQTDIQKKMASLGYEASRPSLSNIISGKRKAGREALYAAGEAMLLIVQSELGYSFDYERLCFDENSRPPDWKPVVVPLPENDRAGQDGILFHAEGRLSIQDKVNFLKDAQHEVIEFGVRLKAFTHYFLSRNAHEFRNHIEELLARGVHLKLYLLDPGCNAARFYFEDRSIVLPDEARSGEVIKEVIELLRQVKEELSAGQHPGTIEAFQYRRLPYCHFLIVDGESRHGKMMVSPYLYGIRRADCPVVQLSRNTDRSLYRRYWTSFQHLTRDALPILL
;
A
#
# COMPACT_ATOMS: atom_id res chain seq x y z
N MET A 1 -20.13 6.77 -39.75
CA MET A 1 -18.93 7.61 -39.56
C MET A 1 -18.56 7.51 -38.09
N GLN A 2 -17.56 6.69 -37.72
CA GLN A 2 -17.14 6.57 -36.32
C GLN A 2 -16.53 7.90 -35.88
N LEU A 3 -17.14 8.53 -34.90
CA LEU A 3 -16.60 9.73 -34.26
C LEU A 3 -15.21 9.46 -33.66
N PRO A 4 -14.30 10.45 -33.66
CA PRO A 4 -13.00 10.29 -33.00
C PRO A 4 -13.21 9.89 -31.54
N LYS A 5 -12.52 8.84 -31.07
CA LYS A 5 -12.60 8.35 -29.67
C LYS A 5 -12.52 9.50 -28.65
N THR A 6 -11.73 10.53 -28.92
CA THR A 6 -11.54 11.71 -28.07
C THR A 6 -12.84 12.48 -27.81
N GLU A 7 -13.74 12.59 -28.80
CA GLU A 7 -15.00 13.32 -28.65
C GLU A 7 -16.00 12.53 -27.79
N ALA A 8 -16.07 11.20 -28.00
CA ALA A 8 -16.89 10.33 -27.18
C ALA A 8 -16.48 10.40 -25.69
N TYR A 9 -15.20 10.30 -25.39
CA TYR A 9 -14.72 10.37 -24.00
C TYR A 9 -14.94 11.76 -23.37
N GLN A 10 -14.85 12.84 -24.12
CA GLN A 10 -15.20 14.17 -23.63
C GLN A 10 -16.69 14.25 -23.25
N LYS A 11 -17.56 13.68 -24.05
CA LYS A 11 -19.01 13.60 -23.78
C LYS A 11 -19.28 12.73 -22.55
N ILE A 12 -18.68 11.55 -22.45
CA ILE A 12 -18.80 10.64 -21.30
C ILE A 12 -18.49 11.39 -19.99
N VAL A 13 -17.35 12.09 -19.92
CA VAL A 13 -16.95 12.79 -18.69
C VAL A 13 -17.93 13.90 -18.33
N ARG A 14 -18.35 14.71 -19.31
CA ARG A 14 -19.26 15.83 -19.04
C ARG A 14 -20.65 15.37 -18.64
N GLU A 15 -21.20 14.43 -19.39
CA GLU A 15 -22.55 13.93 -19.15
C GLU A 15 -22.60 13.14 -17.83
N GLY A 16 -21.63 12.28 -17.59
CA GLY A 16 -21.54 11.57 -16.33
C GLY A 16 -21.38 12.49 -15.13
N TYR A 17 -20.59 13.55 -15.24
CA TYR A 17 -20.47 14.57 -14.19
C TYR A 17 -21.83 15.25 -13.90
N ARG A 18 -22.56 15.64 -14.96
CA ARG A 18 -23.90 16.24 -14.82
C ARG A 18 -24.87 15.28 -14.12
N LEU A 19 -24.99 14.06 -14.61
CA LEU A 19 -25.90 13.04 -14.05
C LEU A 19 -25.60 12.71 -12.58
N LEU A 20 -24.34 12.52 -12.23
CA LEU A 20 -23.94 12.23 -10.84
C LEU A 20 -24.18 13.43 -9.92
N GLY A 21 -23.99 14.65 -10.42
CA GLY A 21 -24.33 15.89 -9.70
C GLY A 21 -25.82 16.02 -9.44
N GLU A 22 -26.65 15.78 -10.46
CA GLU A 22 -28.11 15.91 -10.38
C GLU A 22 -28.78 14.80 -9.56
N GLN A 23 -28.35 13.54 -9.77
CA GLN A 23 -29.04 12.38 -9.17
C GLN A 23 -28.40 11.88 -7.87
N ARG A 24 -27.14 12.22 -7.58
CA ARG A 24 -26.38 11.79 -6.39
C ARG A 24 -25.79 12.93 -5.59
N ALA A 25 -25.97 14.19 -6.02
CA ALA A 25 -25.37 15.37 -5.41
C ALA A 25 -23.82 15.30 -5.30
N TYR A 26 -23.17 14.55 -6.19
CA TYR A 26 -21.71 14.39 -6.17
C TYR A 26 -21.02 15.68 -6.60
N SER A 27 -20.08 16.12 -5.79
CA SER A 27 -19.15 17.18 -6.14
C SER A 27 -18.02 16.64 -7.04
N GLN A 28 -17.27 17.55 -7.67
CA GLN A 28 -16.07 17.19 -8.42
C GLN A 28 -15.04 16.41 -7.55
N THR A 29 -14.95 16.75 -6.27
CA THR A 29 -14.06 16.08 -5.33
C THR A 29 -14.52 14.64 -5.04
N ASP A 30 -15.82 14.40 -4.95
CA ASP A 30 -16.37 13.06 -4.72
C ASP A 30 -16.12 12.16 -5.93
N ILE A 31 -16.32 12.69 -7.14
CA ILE A 31 -16.02 11.97 -8.37
C ILE A 31 -14.52 11.66 -8.47
N GLN A 32 -13.66 12.62 -8.12
CA GLN A 32 -12.22 12.40 -8.11
C GLN A 32 -11.79 11.30 -7.12
N LYS A 33 -12.37 11.28 -5.92
CA LYS A 33 -12.14 10.20 -4.94
C LYS A 33 -12.59 8.84 -5.49
N LYS A 34 -13.75 8.79 -6.15
CA LYS A 34 -14.23 7.55 -6.78
C LYS A 34 -13.35 7.10 -7.95
N MET A 35 -12.87 8.01 -8.78
CA MET A 35 -11.89 7.68 -9.83
C MET A 35 -10.62 7.08 -9.22
N ALA A 36 -10.10 7.68 -8.17
CA ALA A 36 -8.92 7.16 -7.46
C ALA A 36 -9.17 5.76 -6.87
N SER A 37 -10.34 5.50 -6.28
CA SER A 37 -10.69 4.17 -5.75
C SER A 37 -10.80 3.09 -6.83
N LEU A 38 -11.02 3.48 -8.09
CA LEU A 38 -11.03 2.60 -9.27
C LEU A 38 -9.65 2.49 -9.94
N GLY A 39 -8.60 3.08 -9.35
CA GLY A 39 -7.24 3.06 -9.89
C GLY A 39 -6.98 4.09 -11.02
N TYR A 40 -7.86 5.06 -11.20
CA TYR A 40 -7.71 6.10 -12.20
C TYR A 40 -7.24 7.43 -11.57
N GLU A 41 -6.03 7.85 -11.90
CA GLU A 41 -5.51 9.14 -11.45
C GLU A 41 -5.93 10.26 -12.41
N ALA A 42 -6.82 11.14 -11.95
CA ALA A 42 -7.11 12.40 -12.61
C ALA A 42 -6.82 13.56 -11.67
N SER A 43 -5.86 14.42 -12.01
CA SER A 43 -5.64 15.62 -11.22
C SER A 43 -6.87 16.55 -11.28
N ARG A 44 -7.16 17.24 -10.17
CA ARG A 44 -8.29 18.16 -10.10
C ARG A 44 -8.32 19.21 -11.23
N PRO A 45 -7.17 19.83 -11.63
CA PRO A 45 -7.13 20.71 -12.79
C PRO A 45 -7.45 20.02 -14.11
N SER A 46 -6.99 18.77 -14.31
CA SER A 46 -7.28 18.00 -15.53
C SER A 46 -8.76 17.67 -15.64
N LEU A 47 -9.39 17.21 -14.58
CA LEU A 47 -10.82 16.91 -14.55
C LEU A 47 -11.65 18.17 -14.77
N SER A 48 -11.32 19.29 -14.12
CA SER A 48 -11.98 20.58 -14.30
C SER A 48 -11.88 21.07 -15.76
N ASN A 49 -10.73 20.91 -16.40
CA ASN A 49 -10.53 21.30 -17.82
C ASN A 49 -11.36 20.43 -18.76
N ILE A 50 -11.47 19.12 -18.50
CA ILE A 50 -12.30 18.21 -19.31
C ILE A 50 -13.77 18.57 -19.16
N ILE A 51 -14.26 18.79 -17.94
CA ILE A 51 -15.65 19.13 -17.66
C ILE A 51 -16.02 20.47 -18.29
N SER A 52 -15.20 21.51 -18.08
CA SER A 52 -15.47 22.86 -18.60
C SER A 52 -15.22 22.99 -20.10
N GLY A 53 -14.39 22.13 -20.68
CA GLY A 53 -13.99 22.21 -22.09
C GLY A 53 -13.13 23.41 -22.46
N LYS A 54 -12.60 24.14 -21.46
CA LYS A 54 -11.82 25.38 -21.68
C LYS A 54 -10.39 25.11 -22.16
N ARG A 55 -9.84 23.93 -21.93
CA ARG A 55 -8.50 23.54 -22.41
C ARG A 55 -8.53 22.06 -22.85
N LYS A 56 -7.71 21.73 -23.85
CA LYS A 56 -7.50 20.33 -24.26
C LYS A 56 -6.73 19.62 -23.15
N ALA A 57 -7.35 18.61 -22.56
CA ALA A 57 -6.64 17.68 -21.68
C ALA A 57 -5.74 16.75 -22.52
N GLY A 58 -4.67 16.24 -21.94
CA GLY A 58 -3.87 15.19 -22.56
C GLY A 58 -4.74 13.96 -22.87
N ARG A 59 -4.44 13.25 -23.97
CA ARG A 59 -5.23 12.07 -24.38
C ARG A 59 -5.35 11.00 -23.29
N GLU A 60 -4.26 10.69 -22.62
CA GLU A 60 -4.23 9.70 -21.54
C GLU A 60 -5.14 10.08 -20.37
N ALA A 61 -5.04 11.33 -19.90
CA ALA A 61 -5.90 11.83 -18.84
C ALA A 61 -7.39 11.83 -19.22
N LEU A 62 -7.69 12.15 -20.49
CA LEU A 62 -9.06 12.13 -20.99
C LEU A 62 -9.62 10.70 -21.03
N TYR A 63 -8.84 9.74 -21.53
CA TYR A 63 -9.28 8.34 -21.61
C TYR A 63 -9.44 7.73 -20.21
N ALA A 64 -8.48 7.94 -19.31
CA ALA A 64 -8.59 7.51 -17.93
C ALA A 64 -9.84 8.08 -17.24
N ALA A 65 -10.10 9.37 -17.39
CA ALA A 65 -11.28 10.01 -16.83
C ALA A 65 -12.58 9.47 -17.45
N GLY A 66 -12.60 9.19 -18.74
CA GLY A 66 -13.77 8.64 -19.43
C GLY A 66 -14.08 7.21 -19.02
N GLU A 67 -13.08 6.32 -18.97
CA GLU A 67 -13.26 4.94 -18.51
C GLU A 67 -13.76 4.90 -17.05
N ALA A 68 -13.14 5.69 -16.17
CA ALA A 68 -13.60 5.79 -14.79
C ALA A 68 -15.04 6.31 -14.70
N MET A 69 -15.40 7.31 -15.49
CA MET A 69 -16.75 7.86 -15.51
C MET A 69 -17.80 6.86 -15.96
N LEU A 70 -17.50 6.03 -16.98
CA LEU A 70 -18.38 4.94 -17.41
C LEU A 70 -18.68 3.99 -16.26
N LEU A 71 -17.64 3.55 -15.55
CA LEU A 71 -17.78 2.65 -14.42
C LEU A 71 -18.57 3.28 -13.26
N ILE A 72 -18.31 4.54 -12.95
CA ILE A 72 -19.01 5.26 -11.88
C ILE A 72 -20.49 5.41 -12.22
N VAL A 73 -20.83 5.87 -13.41
CA VAL A 73 -22.24 6.05 -13.80
C VAL A 73 -22.97 4.72 -13.86
N GLN A 74 -22.33 3.67 -14.37
CA GLN A 74 -22.92 2.34 -14.37
C GLN A 74 -23.15 1.81 -12.95
N SER A 75 -22.17 1.96 -12.05
CA SER A 75 -22.28 1.49 -10.66
C SER A 75 -23.24 2.31 -9.80
N GLU A 76 -23.35 3.61 -10.03
CA GLU A 76 -24.16 4.52 -9.20
C GLU A 76 -25.58 4.72 -9.71
N LEU A 77 -25.77 4.66 -11.02
CA LEU A 77 -27.06 4.97 -11.67
C LEU A 77 -27.63 3.80 -12.48
N GLY A 78 -26.80 2.81 -12.82
CA GLY A 78 -27.19 1.67 -13.64
C GLY A 78 -27.29 1.99 -15.13
N TYR A 79 -26.78 3.14 -15.56
CA TYR A 79 -26.91 3.56 -16.96
C TYR A 79 -25.72 3.09 -17.79
N SER A 80 -25.99 2.64 -19.03
CA SER A 80 -24.97 2.38 -20.05
C SER A 80 -24.81 3.58 -21.00
N PHE A 81 -23.63 3.72 -21.58
CA PHE A 81 -23.38 4.81 -22.55
C PHE A 81 -23.68 4.35 -23.96
N ASP A 82 -24.57 5.07 -24.61
CA ASP A 82 -24.91 4.87 -26.04
C ASP A 82 -23.89 5.63 -26.89
N TYR A 83 -23.01 4.90 -27.59
CA TYR A 83 -21.98 5.49 -28.45
C TYR A 83 -22.52 6.07 -29.78
N GLU A 84 -23.75 5.71 -30.18
CA GLU A 84 -24.37 6.29 -31.35
C GLU A 84 -25.01 7.63 -31.05
N ARG A 85 -25.68 7.73 -29.90
CA ARG A 85 -26.32 8.95 -29.40
C ARG A 85 -25.39 9.84 -28.59
N LEU A 86 -24.24 9.34 -28.17
CA LEU A 86 -23.28 10.03 -27.32
C LEU A 86 -23.90 10.52 -26.00
N CYS A 87 -24.73 9.72 -25.37
CA CYS A 87 -25.35 10.03 -24.07
C CYS A 87 -25.48 8.76 -23.23
N PHE A 88 -25.67 8.92 -21.94
CA PHE A 88 -26.07 7.81 -21.08
C PHE A 88 -27.54 7.51 -21.27
N ASP A 89 -27.88 6.22 -21.46
CA ASP A 89 -29.26 5.78 -21.62
C ASP A 89 -29.86 5.42 -20.26
N GLU A 90 -30.75 6.25 -19.77
CA GLU A 90 -31.47 6.06 -18.52
C GLU A 90 -32.42 4.84 -18.55
N ASN A 91 -32.86 4.42 -19.74
CA ASN A 91 -33.71 3.25 -19.91
C ASN A 91 -32.92 1.93 -19.91
N SER A 92 -31.59 1.99 -19.95
CA SER A 92 -30.71 0.82 -19.90
C SER A 92 -30.63 0.18 -18.48
N ARG A 93 -31.19 0.84 -17.46
CA ARG A 93 -31.20 0.34 -16.08
C ARG A 93 -32.07 -0.92 -15.97
N PRO A 94 -31.51 -2.09 -15.55
CA PRO A 94 -32.31 -3.27 -15.28
C PRO A 94 -33.36 -3.01 -14.17
N PRO A 95 -34.56 -3.62 -14.24
CA PRO A 95 -35.63 -3.41 -13.26
C PRO A 95 -35.24 -3.75 -11.82
N ASP A 96 -34.36 -4.71 -11.65
CA ASP A 96 -33.84 -5.21 -10.37
C ASP A 96 -32.50 -4.57 -9.98
N TRP A 97 -32.03 -3.59 -10.76
CA TRP A 97 -30.74 -2.94 -10.50
C TRP A 97 -30.74 -2.23 -9.15
N LYS A 98 -29.74 -2.55 -8.36
CA LYS A 98 -29.43 -1.86 -7.11
C LYS A 98 -28.04 -1.20 -7.23
N PRO A 99 -27.84 -0.01 -6.71
CA PRO A 99 -26.50 0.59 -6.68
C PRO A 99 -25.54 -0.42 -6.08
N VAL A 100 -24.48 -0.74 -6.79
CA VAL A 100 -23.34 -1.43 -6.18
C VAL A 100 -22.74 -0.42 -5.22
N VAL A 101 -23.18 -0.47 -3.98
CA VAL A 101 -22.51 0.23 -2.88
C VAL A 101 -21.18 -0.49 -2.74
N VAL A 102 -20.18 -0.07 -3.51
CA VAL A 102 -18.80 -0.33 -3.14
C VAL A 102 -18.61 0.51 -1.88
N PRO A 103 -18.54 -0.08 -0.69
CA PRO A 103 -18.26 0.71 0.49
C PRO A 103 -16.92 1.37 0.20
N LEU A 104 -16.88 2.69 0.18
CA LEU A 104 -15.61 3.38 0.40
C LEU A 104 -15.03 2.71 1.64
N PRO A 105 -13.76 2.34 1.67
CA PRO A 105 -13.15 1.86 2.89
C PRO A 105 -13.33 2.98 3.92
N GLU A 106 -14.39 2.89 4.70
CA GLU A 106 -14.50 3.62 5.94
C GLU A 106 -13.34 3.12 6.77
N ASN A 107 -12.40 4.01 7.04
CA ASN A 107 -11.29 3.79 7.98
C ASN A 107 -11.78 3.53 9.42
N ASP A 108 -13.09 3.27 9.62
CA ASP A 108 -13.76 3.05 10.89
C ASP A 108 -14.54 1.72 10.89
N ARG A 109 -13.84 0.60 10.68
CA ARG A 109 -14.36 -0.70 11.09
C ARG A 109 -13.37 -1.43 12.00
N ALA A 110 -13.20 -0.87 13.18
CA ALA A 110 -12.85 -1.66 14.34
C ALA A 110 -13.99 -2.69 14.56
N GLY A 111 -13.81 -3.93 14.10
CA GLY A 111 -14.70 -5.01 14.46
C GLY A 111 -15.27 -5.90 13.36
N GLN A 112 -14.82 -5.84 12.11
CA GLN A 112 -15.16 -6.86 11.11
C GLN A 112 -13.98 -7.79 10.87
N ASP A 113 -14.21 -9.07 11.20
CA ASP A 113 -13.35 -10.21 10.95
C ASP A 113 -13.09 -10.35 9.44
N GLY A 114 -11.90 -9.98 8.98
CA GLY A 114 -11.56 -10.09 7.57
C GLY A 114 -10.18 -9.57 7.20
N ILE A 115 -9.69 -10.05 6.07
CA ILE A 115 -8.45 -9.60 5.46
C ILE A 115 -8.61 -8.13 5.05
N LEU A 116 -7.75 -7.24 5.56
CA LEU A 116 -7.67 -5.86 5.10
C LEU A 116 -6.68 -5.77 3.93
N PHE A 117 -7.13 -5.21 2.84
CA PHE A 117 -6.31 -5.03 1.65
C PHE A 117 -6.09 -3.54 1.36
N HIS A 118 -4.83 -3.14 1.28
CA HIS A 118 -4.41 -1.78 0.94
C HIS A 118 -3.78 -1.80 -0.45
N ALA A 119 -4.52 -1.37 -1.46
CA ALA A 119 -4.08 -1.38 -2.86
C ALA A 119 -2.91 -0.42 -3.11
N GLU A 120 -2.89 0.73 -2.45
CA GLU A 120 -1.94 1.82 -2.68
C GLU A 120 -0.55 1.62 -2.02
N GLY A 121 -0.30 0.49 -1.43
CA GLY A 121 1.00 0.03 -0.99
C GLY A 121 1.51 0.68 0.29
N ARG A 122 1.84 1.95 0.31
CA ARG A 122 2.52 2.58 1.45
C ARG A 122 1.54 3.09 2.49
N LEU A 123 1.49 2.41 3.63
CA LEU A 123 0.75 2.88 4.79
C LEU A 123 1.36 4.16 5.37
N SER A 124 0.52 5.03 5.91
CA SER A 124 0.97 6.21 6.65
C SER A 124 1.77 5.81 7.91
N ILE A 125 2.55 6.74 8.44
CA ILE A 125 3.26 6.54 9.72
C ILE A 125 2.24 6.23 10.82
N GLN A 126 1.13 6.95 10.86
CA GLN A 126 0.07 6.76 11.85
C GLN A 126 -0.58 5.38 11.77
N ASP A 127 -0.83 4.85 10.57
CA ASP A 127 -1.37 3.49 10.40
C ASP A 127 -0.39 2.44 10.92
N LYS A 128 0.92 2.65 10.72
CA LYS A 128 1.95 1.76 11.27
C LYS A 128 2.01 1.84 12.79
N VAL A 129 1.99 3.05 13.37
CA VAL A 129 1.93 3.24 14.83
C VAL A 129 0.69 2.54 15.40
N ASN A 130 -0.48 2.74 14.80
CA ASN A 130 -1.71 2.07 15.20
C ASN A 130 -1.62 0.55 15.09
N PHE A 131 -0.94 0.04 14.08
CA PHE A 131 -0.72 -1.39 13.94
C PHE A 131 0.21 -1.97 15.01
N LEU A 132 1.21 -1.21 15.45
CA LEU A 132 2.21 -1.66 16.43
C LEU A 132 1.78 -1.46 17.88
N LYS A 133 0.82 -0.56 18.17
CA LYS A 133 0.49 -0.10 19.53
C LYS A 133 0.18 -1.20 20.54
N ASP A 134 -0.43 -2.30 20.08
CA ASP A 134 -0.88 -3.41 20.93
C ASP A 134 0.18 -4.51 21.09
N ALA A 135 1.40 -4.34 20.56
CA ALA A 135 2.48 -5.30 20.71
C ALA A 135 2.81 -5.55 22.19
N GLN A 136 2.92 -6.83 22.57
CA GLN A 136 3.18 -7.26 23.94
C GLN A 136 4.54 -7.95 24.10
N HIS A 137 5.03 -8.62 23.06
CA HIS A 137 6.24 -9.44 23.14
C HIS A 137 7.28 -9.06 22.09
N GLU A 138 6.85 -9.00 20.83
CA GLU A 138 7.78 -8.75 19.74
C GLU A 138 7.15 -7.99 18.57
N VAL A 139 8.00 -7.21 17.90
CA VAL A 139 7.74 -6.62 16.59
C VAL A 139 8.83 -7.10 15.64
N ILE A 140 8.44 -7.67 14.51
CA ILE A 140 9.35 -8.16 13.49
C ILE A 140 9.16 -7.34 12.21
N GLU A 141 10.22 -6.73 11.72
CA GLU A 141 10.27 -6.11 10.39
C GLU A 141 11.21 -6.95 9.51
N PHE A 142 10.68 -7.54 8.45
CA PHE A 142 11.44 -8.34 7.48
C PHE A 142 11.37 -7.70 6.11
N GLY A 143 12.52 -7.49 5.50
CA GLY A 143 12.58 -6.93 4.15
C GLY A 143 13.98 -6.98 3.54
N VAL A 144 14.11 -6.49 2.32
CA VAL A 144 15.41 -6.50 1.62
C VAL A 144 16.37 -5.50 2.24
N ARG A 145 15.98 -4.24 2.33
CA ARG A 145 16.86 -3.13 2.73
C ARG A 145 16.46 -2.46 4.05
N LEU A 146 15.21 -2.52 4.44
CA LEU A 146 14.60 -1.82 5.59
C LEU A 146 14.89 -0.29 5.64
N LYS A 147 15.25 0.32 4.51
CA LYS A 147 15.59 1.75 4.43
C LYS A 147 14.46 2.65 4.95
N ALA A 148 13.20 2.31 4.65
CA ALA A 148 12.06 3.08 5.12
C ALA A 148 11.91 3.03 6.64
N PHE A 149 12.19 1.88 7.25
CA PHE A 149 12.15 1.71 8.70
C PHE A 149 13.20 2.60 9.38
N THR A 150 14.46 2.51 8.96
CA THR A 150 15.53 3.35 9.53
C THR A 150 15.30 4.84 9.30
N HIS A 151 14.74 5.20 8.15
CA HIS A 151 14.43 6.60 7.84
C HIS A 151 13.39 7.20 8.79
N TYR A 152 12.46 6.39 9.33
CA TYR A 152 11.50 6.86 10.33
C TYR A 152 12.16 7.24 11.67
N PHE A 153 13.34 6.74 11.99
CA PHE A 153 14.09 7.16 13.19
C PHE A 153 14.87 8.45 12.98
N LEU A 154 15.28 8.73 11.75
CA LEU A 154 16.20 9.81 11.43
C LEU A 154 15.51 11.08 10.92
N SER A 155 14.29 10.97 10.40
CA SER A 155 13.59 12.15 9.87
C SER A 155 12.98 12.97 10.99
N ARG A 156 13.15 14.29 10.91
CA ARG A 156 12.60 15.25 11.89
C ARG A 156 11.07 15.16 12.04
N ASN A 157 10.37 14.63 11.05
CA ASN A 157 8.91 14.48 11.05
C ASN A 157 8.43 13.13 11.60
N ALA A 158 9.33 12.25 12.03
CA ALA A 158 8.99 10.90 12.49
C ALA A 158 9.14 10.72 14.02
N HIS A 159 9.11 11.81 14.77
CA HIS A 159 9.16 11.75 16.25
C HIS A 159 8.10 10.82 16.83
N GLU A 160 6.88 10.80 16.26
CA GLU A 160 5.83 9.90 16.73
C GLU A 160 6.23 8.42 16.60
N PHE A 161 6.83 8.03 15.47
CA PHE A 161 7.25 6.63 15.29
C PHE A 161 8.38 6.26 16.25
N ARG A 162 9.37 7.15 16.41
CA ARG A 162 10.48 6.96 17.34
C ARG A 162 9.98 6.82 18.77
N ASN A 163 9.18 7.78 19.26
CA ASN A 163 8.61 7.76 20.60
C ASN A 163 7.80 6.48 20.84
N HIS A 164 7.03 6.06 19.83
CA HIS A 164 6.25 4.83 19.95
C HIS A 164 7.13 3.57 20.05
N ILE A 165 8.25 3.50 19.31
CA ILE A 165 9.21 2.41 19.47
C ILE A 165 9.88 2.45 20.85
N GLU A 166 10.25 3.62 21.35
CA GLU A 166 10.77 3.77 22.72
C GLU A 166 9.76 3.29 23.77
N GLU A 167 8.47 3.62 23.62
CA GLU A 167 7.39 3.11 24.48
C GLU A 167 7.26 1.59 24.42
N LEU A 168 7.37 0.98 23.22
CA LEU A 168 7.36 -0.47 23.06
C LEU A 168 8.54 -1.12 23.80
N LEU A 169 9.75 -0.59 23.62
CA LEU A 169 10.95 -1.09 24.31
C LEU A 169 10.83 -0.92 25.84
N ALA A 170 10.28 0.20 26.31
CA ALA A 170 10.03 0.44 27.72
C ALA A 170 9.04 -0.57 28.34
N ARG A 171 8.11 -1.08 27.54
CA ARG A 171 7.18 -2.15 27.95
C ARG A 171 7.78 -3.57 27.84
N GLY A 172 9.02 -3.71 27.40
CA GLY A 172 9.70 -4.99 27.24
C GLY A 172 9.45 -5.68 25.90
N VAL A 173 8.94 -4.98 24.90
CA VAL A 173 8.75 -5.53 23.56
C VAL A 173 10.10 -5.61 22.84
N HIS A 174 10.39 -6.75 22.20
CA HIS A 174 11.60 -6.96 21.42
C HIS A 174 11.40 -6.61 19.96
N LEU A 175 12.27 -5.78 19.39
CA LEU A 175 12.26 -5.42 17.98
C LEU A 175 13.28 -6.26 17.22
N LYS A 176 12.83 -7.09 16.29
CA LYS A 176 13.66 -7.96 15.45
C LYS A 176 13.62 -7.54 13.99
N LEU A 177 14.76 -7.21 13.43
CA LEU A 177 14.93 -6.65 12.10
C LEU A 177 15.66 -7.65 11.21
N TYR A 178 15.04 -8.09 10.11
CA TYR A 178 15.63 -9.04 9.18
C TYR A 178 15.93 -8.37 7.85
N LEU A 179 17.21 -8.30 7.47
CA LEU A 179 17.71 -7.74 6.21
C LEU A 179 18.29 -8.86 5.34
N LEU A 180 18.24 -8.68 4.02
CA LEU A 180 18.91 -9.59 3.10
C LEU A 180 20.42 -9.44 3.24
N ASP A 181 21.15 -10.57 3.37
CA ASP A 181 22.62 -10.57 3.34
C ASP A 181 23.12 -10.14 1.94
N PRO A 182 23.73 -8.93 1.80
CA PRO A 182 24.15 -8.43 0.50
C PRO A 182 25.29 -9.26 -0.14
N GLY A 183 25.97 -10.09 0.63
CA GLY A 183 27.05 -10.96 0.18
C GLY A 183 26.57 -12.33 -0.30
N CYS A 184 25.29 -12.68 -0.17
CA CYS A 184 24.81 -13.99 -0.56
C CYS A 184 24.40 -14.07 -2.05
N ASN A 185 24.36 -15.29 -2.60
CA ASN A 185 23.96 -15.51 -4.00
C ASN A 185 22.51 -15.04 -4.27
N ALA A 186 21.60 -15.23 -3.33
CA ALA A 186 20.22 -14.79 -3.46
C ALA A 186 20.13 -13.26 -3.66
N ALA A 187 20.91 -12.49 -2.91
CA ALA A 187 20.99 -11.03 -3.05
C ALA A 187 21.52 -10.63 -4.43
N ARG A 188 22.60 -11.27 -4.88
CA ARG A 188 23.19 -10.99 -6.19
C ARG A 188 22.15 -11.19 -7.30
N PHE A 189 21.50 -12.35 -7.37
CA PHE A 189 20.47 -12.63 -8.37
C PHE A 189 19.29 -11.65 -8.28
N TYR A 190 18.81 -11.38 -7.06
CA TYR A 190 17.70 -10.49 -6.86
C TYR A 190 17.98 -9.06 -7.33
N PHE A 191 19.18 -8.52 -7.05
CA PHE A 191 19.55 -7.16 -7.44
C PHE A 191 19.87 -7.05 -8.93
N GLU A 192 20.58 -8.03 -9.50
CA GLU A 192 20.89 -8.08 -10.93
C GLU A 192 19.60 -8.11 -11.76
N ASP A 193 18.68 -9.03 -11.45
CA ASP A 193 17.41 -9.17 -12.17
C ASP A 193 16.53 -7.92 -12.06
N ARG A 194 16.33 -7.43 -10.85
CA ARG A 194 15.48 -6.25 -10.64
C ARG A 194 16.06 -4.95 -11.18
N SER A 195 17.38 -4.81 -11.25
CA SER A 195 18.05 -3.62 -11.80
C SER A 195 17.76 -3.40 -13.28
N ILE A 196 17.35 -4.44 -14.01
CA ILE A 196 16.94 -4.34 -15.42
C ILE A 196 15.73 -3.40 -15.58
N VAL A 197 14.78 -3.46 -14.65
CA VAL A 197 13.53 -2.68 -14.69
C VAL A 197 13.51 -1.54 -13.67
N LEU A 198 14.30 -1.64 -12.62
CA LEU A 198 14.45 -0.64 -11.55
C LEU A 198 15.95 -0.36 -11.32
N PRO A 199 16.57 0.55 -12.08
CA PRO A 199 18.03 0.78 -12.03
C PRO A 199 18.59 1.08 -10.63
N ASP A 200 17.80 1.71 -9.76
CA ASP A 200 18.18 2.01 -8.37
C ASP A 200 18.43 0.75 -7.53
N GLU A 201 17.93 -0.41 -7.95
CA GLU A 201 18.13 -1.68 -7.25
C GLU A 201 19.56 -2.21 -7.38
N ALA A 202 20.32 -1.77 -8.37
CA ALA A 202 21.75 -2.14 -8.53
C ALA A 202 22.59 -1.74 -7.30
N ARG A 203 22.22 -0.68 -6.59
CA ARG A 203 22.90 -0.20 -5.39
C ARG A 203 22.36 -0.78 -4.08
N SER A 204 21.42 -1.72 -4.14
CA SER A 204 20.74 -2.24 -2.95
C SER A 204 21.68 -2.85 -1.92
N GLY A 205 22.78 -3.48 -2.36
CA GLY A 205 23.80 -4.03 -1.47
C GLY A 205 24.52 -2.95 -0.63
N GLU A 206 24.82 -1.79 -1.23
CA GLU A 206 25.41 -0.64 -0.55
C GLU A 206 24.42 -0.04 0.44
N VAL A 207 23.17 0.13 0.02
CA VAL A 207 22.10 0.65 0.87
C VAL A 207 21.87 -0.24 2.10
N ILE A 208 21.96 -1.56 1.98
CA ILE A 208 21.86 -2.46 3.15
C ILE A 208 22.99 -2.19 4.16
N LYS A 209 24.21 -2.01 3.69
CA LYS A 209 25.36 -1.69 4.58
C LYS A 209 25.16 -0.35 5.30
N GLU A 210 24.72 0.68 4.56
CA GLU A 210 24.37 1.99 5.14
C GLU A 210 23.28 1.84 6.20
N VAL A 211 22.24 1.05 5.94
CA VAL A 211 21.14 0.80 6.89
C VAL A 211 21.64 0.10 8.15
N ILE A 212 22.57 -0.85 8.05
CA ILE A 212 23.16 -1.51 9.22
C ILE A 212 23.91 -0.50 10.10
N GLU A 213 24.69 0.41 9.51
CA GLU A 213 25.37 1.47 10.28
C GLU A 213 24.37 2.42 10.99
N LEU A 214 23.29 2.77 10.29
CA LEU A 214 22.22 3.58 10.88
C LEU A 214 21.50 2.82 12.03
N LEU A 215 21.30 1.52 11.91
CA LEU A 215 20.73 0.70 12.99
C LEU A 215 21.61 0.63 14.22
N ARG A 216 22.94 0.63 14.07
CA ARG A 216 23.89 0.73 15.20
C ARG A 216 23.70 2.04 15.96
N GLN A 217 23.64 3.16 15.23
CA GLN A 217 23.41 4.48 15.82
C GLN A 217 22.06 4.53 16.56
N VAL A 218 20.99 4.06 15.93
CA VAL A 218 19.64 4.00 16.53
C VAL A 218 19.65 3.14 17.80
N LYS A 219 20.30 1.97 17.76
CA LYS A 219 20.40 1.11 18.94
C LYS A 219 21.18 1.78 20.07
N GLU A 220 22.31 2.42 19.78
CA GLU A 220 23.10 3.15 20.76
C GLU A 220 22.28 4.25 21.43
N GLU A 221 21.58 5.08 20.63
CA GLU A 221 20.72 6.13 21.13
C GLU A 221 19.58 5.62 22.03
N LEU A 222 18.91 4.52 21.61
CA LEU A 222 17.79 3.94 22.35
C LEU A 222 18.25 3.14 23.56
N SER A 223 19.46 2.57 23.54
CA SER A 223 20.03 1.82 24.67
C SER A 223 20.36 2.73 25.87
N ALA A 224 20.54 4.03 25.64
CA ALA A 224 20.73 4.99 26.71
C ALA A 224 19.54 5.05 27.69
N GLY A 225 18.34 4.65 27.27
CA GLY A 225 17.13 4.58 28.08
C GLY A 225 17.02 3.36 29.00
N GLN A 226 17.95 2.41 28.93
CA GLN A 226 17.93 1.14 29.71
C GLN A 226 16.57 0.42 29.68
N HIS A 227 16.03 0.25 28.48
CA HIS A 227 14.74 -0.42 28.29
C HIS A 227 14.85 -1.95 28.52
N PRO A 228 13.80 -2.62 29.04
CA PRO A 228 13.75 -4.07 29.15
C PRO A 228 13.61 -4.78 27.80
N GLY A 229 13.05 -4.09 26.80
CA GLY A 229 12.99 -4.57 25.40
C GLY A 229 14.33 -4.40 24.68
N THR A 230 14.53 -5.15 23.61
CA THR A 230 15.79 -5.15 22.83
C THR A 230 15.56 -4.81 21.37
N ILE A 231 16.62 -4.29 20.73
CA ILE A 231 16.70 -4.18 19.27
C ILE A 231 17.74 -5.17 18.78
N GLU A 232 17.32 -6.08 17.91
CA GLU A 232 18.14 -7.13 17.32
C GLU A 232 18.02 -7.09 15.80
N ALA A 233 19.13 -7.27 15.11
CA ALA A 233 19.12 -7.36 13.65
C ALA A 233 19.74 -8.67 13.18
N PHE A 234 19.23 -9.17 12.06
CA PHE A 234 19.64 -10.44 11.47
C PHE A 234 19.80 -10.30 9.96
N GLN A 235 20.71 -11.06 9.38
CA GLN A 235 20.84 -11.23 7.93
C GLN A 235 20.31 -12.59 7.50
N TYR A 236 19.34 -12.61 6.59
CA TYR A 236 18.86 -13.83 5.95
C TYR A 236 19.43 -13.98 4.53
N ARG A 237 19.50 -15.21 4.01
CA ARG A 237 20.24 -15.56 2.79
C ARG A 237 19.38 -16.20 1.71
N ARG A 238 18.06 -16.02 1.75
CA ARG A 238 17.10 -16.61 0.81
C ARG A 238 16.44 -15.54 -0.03
N LEU A 239 15.94 -15.90 -1.23
CA LEU A 239 15.20 -14.97 -2.07
C LEU A 239 13.94 -14.46 -1.35
N PRO A 240 13.78 -13.15 -1.19
CA PRO A 240 12.59 -12.59 -0.58
C PRO A 240 11.45 -12.53 -1.60
N TYR A 241 10.26 -12.97 -1.19
CA TYR A 241 9.03 -12.84 -1.99
C TYR A 241 8.08 -11.79 -1.44
N CYS A 242 8.20 -11.50 -0.16
CA CYS A 242 7.35 -10.55 0.55
C CYS A 242 8.16 -9.74 1.56
N HIS A 243 7.64 -8.58 1.86
CA HIS A 243 7.97 -7.83 3.05
C HIS A 243 6.97 -8.20 4.16
N PHE A 244 7.43 -8.31 5.39
CA PHE A 244 6.59 -8.57 6.54
C PHE A 244 6.80 -7.51 7.62
N LEU A 245 5.69 -7.08 8.21
CA LEU A 245 5.66 -6.41 9.51
C LEU A 245 4.76 -7.26 10.41
N ILE A 246 5.32 -7.86 11.45
CA ILE A 246 4.62 -8.83 12.29
C ILE A 246 4.63 -8.35 13.73
N VAL A 247 3.51 -8.48 14.40
CA VAL A 247 3.34 -8.19 15.84
C VAL A 247 2.94 -9.49 16.51
N ASP A 248 3.70 -9.89 17.54
CA ASP A 248 3.45 -11.04 18.39
C ASP A 248 3.14 -12.32 17.60
N GLY A 249 4.02 -12.66 16.64
CA GLY A 249 3.78 -13.64 15.59
C GLY A 249 3.29 -15.00 16.06
N GLU A 250 3.77 -15.51 17.19
CA GLU A 250 3.35 -16.78 17.77
C GLU A 250 2.15 -16.67 18.72
N SER A 251 1.81 -15.47 19.14
CA SER A 251 0.69 -15.21 20.04
C SER A 251 -0.66 -15.52 19.36
N ARG A 252 -1.67 -15.84 20.18
CA ARG A 252 -3.07 -15.95 19.73
C ARG A 252 -3.55 -14.67 19.03
N HIS A 253 -3.07 -13.52 19.48
CA HIS A 253 -3.43 -12.20 18.95
C HIS A 253 -2.44 -11.71 17.90
N GLY A 254 -1.58 -12.59 17.39
CA GLY A 254 -0.62 -12.27 16.36
C GLY A 254 -1.26 -11.66 15.12
N LYS A 255 -0.65 -10.62 14.58
CA LYS A 255 -1.08 -9.95 13.36
C LYS A 255 0.11 -9.65 12.46
N MET A 256 -0.12 -9.58 11.16
CA MET A 256 0.93 -9.27 10.20
C MET A 256 0.42 -8.44 9.04
N MET A 257 1.30 -7.60 8.53
CA MET A 257 1.19 -6.97 7.22
C MET A 257 2.14 -7.67 6.28
N VAL A 258 1.63 -8.08 5.13
CA VAL A 258 2.38 -8.76 4.08
C VAL A 258 2.29 -7.94 2.81
N SER A 259 3.43 -7.65 2.19
CA SER A 259 3.47 -6.96 0.91
C SER A 259 4.34 -7.75 -0.06
N PRO A 260 3.78 -8.31 -1.14
CA PRO A 260 4.55 -9.06 -2.12
C PRO A 260 5.53 -8.14 -2.87
N TYR A 261 6.69 -8.66 -3.25
CA TYR A 261 7.61 -7.97 -4.14
C TYR A 261 7.20 -8.22 -5.60
N LEU A 262 6.41 -7.31 -6.16
CA LEU A 262 6.00 -7.38 -7.56
C LEU A 262 7.16 -6.99 -8.48
N TYR A 263 7.31 -7.73 -9.59
CA TYR A 263 8.34 -7.47 -10.57
C TYR A 263 8.12 -6.12 -11.26
N GLY A 264 9.17 -5.31 -11.37
CA GLY A 264 9.09 -3.98 -11.99
C GLY A 264 8.36 -2.90 -11.17
N ILE A 265 7.84 -3.25 -9.98
CA ILE A 265 7.15 -2.30 -9.10
C ILE A 265 8.03 -1.98 -7.89
N ARG A 266 8.12 -0.71 -7.53
CA ARG A 266 8.82 -0.30 -6.30
C ARG A 266 8.11 -0.86 -5.08
N ARG A 267 8.87 -1.26 -4.05
CA ARG A 267 8.30 -1.80 -2.81
C ARG A 267 7.23 -0.88 -2.19
N ALA A 268 7.41 0.42 -2.29
CA ALA A 268 6.47 1.40 -1.73
C ALA A 268 5.10 1.41 -2.43
N ASP A 269 5.05 0.93 -3.67
CA ASP A 269 3.85 0.91 -4.51
C ASP A 269 3.22 -0.49 -4.59
N CYS A 270 3.84 -1.49 -3.93
CA CYS A 270 3.28 -2.84 -3.84
C CYS A 270 2.12 -2.89 -2.82
N PRO A 271 1.04 -3.62 -3.10
CA PRO A 271 -0.10 -3.72 -2.19
C PRO A 271 0.30 -4.32 -0.84
N VAL A 272 -0.49 -4.04 0.18
CA VAL A 272 -0.32 -4.59 1.53
C VAL A 272 -1.57 -5.34 1.94
N VAL A 273 -1.39 -6.56 2.44
CA VAL A 273 -2.44 -7.40 3.02
C VAL A 273 -2.22 -7.45 4.52
N GLN A 274 -3.21 -7.06 5.29
CA GLN A 274 -3.18 -7.18 6.74
C GLN A 274 -3.97 -8.42 7.17
N LEU A 275 -3.36 -9.25 7.99
CA LEU A 275 -3.89 -10.53 8.46
C LEU A 275 -3.85 -10.60 9.99
N SER A 276 -4.82 -11.27 10.58
CA SER A 276 -4.86 -11.61 12.00
C SER A 276 -4.90 -13.13 12.19
N ARG A 277 -4.17 -13.63 13.17
CA ARG A 277 -4.14 -15.07 13.49
C ARG A 277 -5.48 -15.61 13.96
N ASN A 278 -6.30 -14.77 14.57
CA ASN A 278 -7.62 -15.17 15.05
C ASN A 278 -8.62 -15.35 13.92
N THR A 279 -8.61 -14.47 12.94
CA THR A 279 -9.61 -14.40 11.86
C THR A 279 -9.16 -15.17 10.61
N ASP A 280 -7.88 -15.04 10.25
CA ASP A 280 -7.34 -15.55 8.97
C ASP A 280 -6.44 -16.77 9.16
N ARG A 281 -6.77 -17.66 10.08
CA ARG A 281 -5.91 -18.75 10.58
C ARG A 281 -5.13 -19.49 9.49
N SER A 282 -5.77 -19.85 8.39
CA SER A 282 -5.14 -20.63 7.32
C SER A 282 -4.11 -19.82 6.55
N LEU A 283 -4.48 -18.61 6.13
CA LEU A 283 -3.61 -17.71 5.36
C LEU A 283 -2.48 -17.17 6.24
N TYR A 284 -2.80 -16.73 7.46
CA TYR A 284 -1.80 -16.33 8.46
C TYR A 284 -0.74 -17.41 8.68
N ARG A 285 -1.16 -18.66 8.89
CA ARG A 285 -0.24 -19.78 9.10
C ARG A 285 0.68 -20.00 7.91
N ARG A 286 0.19 -19.89 6.68
CA ARG A 286 1.01 -20.04 5.47
C ARG A 286 2.09 -18.98 5.38
N TYR A 287 1.75 -17.72 5.62
CA TYR A 287 2.73 -16.63 5.62
C TYR A 287 3.69 -16.73 6.79
N TRP A 288 3.22 -17.09 7.99
CA TRP A 288 4.07 -17.34 9.16
C TRP A 288 5.07 -18.45 8.90
N THR A 289 4.64 -19.58 8.37
CA THR A 289 5.52 -20.69 7.98
C THR A 289 6.54 -20.25 6.92
N SER A 290 6.11 -19.48 5.91
CA SER A 290 7.01 -18.93 4.90
C SER A 290 8.08 -18.02 5.52
N PHE A 291 7.68 -17.12 6.42
CA PHE A 291 8.60 -16.26 7.16
C PHE A 291 9.61 -17.10 7.97
N GLN A 292 9.16 -18.11 8.71
CA GLN A 292 10.04 -18.99 9.48
C GLN A 292 11.06 -19.74 8.59
N HIS A 293 10.64 -20.18 7.40
CA HIS A 293 11.57 -20.79 6.44
C HIS A 293 12.58 -19.80 5.88
N LEU A 294 12.19 -18.55 5.63
CA LEU A 294 13.08 -17.50 5.14
C LEU A 294 14.16 -17.11 6.18
N THR A 295 13.80 -17.17 7.47
CA THR A 295 14.65 -16.70 8.57
C THR A 295 15.35 -17.82 9.34
N ARG A 296 15.10 -19.10 8.99
CA ARG A 296 15.62 -20.28 9.71
C ARG A 296 17.11 -20.25 9.96
N ASP A 297 17.88 -19.80 8.95
CA ASP A 297 19.34 -19.78 8.97
C ASP A 297 19.86 -18.34 9.04
N ALA A 298 19.05 -17.40 9.54
CA ALA A 298 19.44 -16.00 9.65
C ALA A 298 20.55 -15.83 10.70
N LEU A 299 21.54 -15.03 10.38
CA LEU A 299 22.70 -14.77 11.25
C LEU A 299 22.52 -13.43 11.95
N PRO A 300 22.83 -13.32 13.25
CA PRO A 300 22.77 -12.08 13.98
C PRO A 300 23.77 -11.05 13.41
N ILE A 301 23.34 -9.80 13.34
CA ILE A 301 24.19 -8.65 13.04
C ILE A 301 24.59 -8.05 14.38
N LEU A 302 25.87 -7.84 14.59
CA LEU A 302 26.36 -7.08 15.74
C LEU A 302 26.00 -5.59 15.52
N LEU A 303 24.93 -5.14 16.17
CA LEU A 303 24.54 -3.74 16.24
C LEU A 303 25.24 -3.05 17.41
#